data_866d53b60f32c78c0dd6499dfefaafc3
#
_entry.id   866d53b60f32c78c0dd6499dfefaafc3
#
_cell.length_a   1.000
_cell.length_b   1.000
_cell.length_c   1.000
_cell.angle_alpha   90.00
_cell.angle_beta   90.00
_cell.angle_gamma   90.00
#
_symmetry.space_group_name_H-M   'P 1'
#
loop_
_entity.id
_entity.type
_entity.pdbx_description
1 polymer ?
#
loop_
_entity_poly.entity_id
_entity_poly.type
_entity_poly.pdbx_seq_one_letter_code
_entity_poly.pdbx_strand_id
1 'polypeptide(L)'
;MPVPARAVLIGAILLLAMAVANALGVEAVTPEFQRAEVLAGMAAVALMLVAVLWTRANPQSAEREELKGEQGLVIKPGFNVLQQEELAWGSHMLLTATPAATVLVFWRHHVILRRGLVSTTPFTPGAISTRSMERGQTISLVNTALFPGRAEFDSVLEGLPAVVVCPLGGDGVVVLGGWSARCFSRSDERWLEGWCQRLRTSLASDGACHSDLA
;
A
#
# COMPACT_ATOMS: atom_id res chain seq x y z
N MET A 1 -9.05 12.08 11.31
CA MET A 1 -8.41 13.41 11.30
C MET A 1 -7.51 13.53 12.50
N PRO A 2 -6.23 13.94 12.37
CA PRO A 2 -5.33 14.18 13.47
C PRO A 2 -5.85 15.29 14.40
N VAL A 3 -5.54 15.17 15.70
CA VAL A 3 -6.05 16.11 16.72
C VAL A 3 -5.79 17.59 16.36
N PRO A 4 -4.59 17.98 15.87
CA PRO A 4 -4.34 19.38 15.50
C PRO A 4 -5.21 19.88 14.34
N ALA A 5 -5.49 19.03 13.34
CA ALA A 5 -6.35 19.41 12.22
C ALA A 5 -7.81 19.63 12.64
N ARG A 6 -8.29 18.85 13.63
CA ARG A 6 -9.62 19.07 14.23
C ARG A 6 -9.70 20.40 14.97
N ALA A 7 -8.66 20.75 15.73
CA ALA A 7 -8.60 22.00 16.46
C ALA A 7 -8.62 23.22 15.51
N VAL A 8 -7.84 23.16 14.41
CA VAL A 8 -7.84 24.21 13.37
C VAL A 8 -9.19 24.33 12.68
N LEU A 9 -9.85 23.21 12.36
CA LEU A 9 -11.17 23.21 11.73
C LEU A 9 -12.24 23.80 12.65
N ILE A 10 -12.24 23.44 13.94
CA ILE A 10 -13.15 23.99 14.93
C ILE A 10 -12.93 25.50 15.07
N GLY A 11 -11.67 25.95 15.14
CA GLY A 11 -11.32 27.37 15.18
C GLY A 11 -11.82 28.13 13.95
N ALA A 12 -11.69 27.57 12.76
CA ALA A 12 -12.19 28.16 11.51
C ALA A 12 -13.72 28.28 11.51
N ILE A 13 -14.43 27.25 11.98
CA ILE A 13 -15.92 27.27 12.07
C ILE A 13 -16.37 28.31 13.09
N LEU A 14 -15.71 28.39 14.22
CA LEU A 14 -16.03 29.42 15.24
C LEU A 14 -15.79 30.83 14.73
N LEU A 15 -14.68 31.07 14.02
CA LEU A 15 -14.39 32.36 13.40
C LEU A 15 -15.46 32.74 12.38
N LEU A 16 -15.88 31.80 11.53
CA LEU A 16 -16.94 32.02 10.56
C LEU A 16 -18.29 32.32 11.26
N ALA A 17 -18.62 31.55 12.27
CA ALA A 17 -19.87 31.79 13.06
C ALA A 17 -19.88 33.15 13.72
N MET A 18 -18.75 33.60 14.29
CA MET A 18 -18.61 34.94 14.85
C MET A 18 -18.77 36.03 13.78
N ALA A 19 -18.18 35.90 12.62
CA ALA A 19 -18.32 36.83 11.52
C ALA A 19 -19.80 36.95 11.09
N VAL A 20 -20.48 35.80 10.89
CA VAL A 20 -21.91 35.79 10.55
C VAL A 20 -22.78 36.42 11.65
N ALA A 21 -22.53 36.10 12.92
CA ALA A 21 -23.29 36.67 14.02
C ALA A 21 -23.09 38.19 14.10
N ASN A 22 -21.87 38.68 13.89
CA ASN A 22 -21.56 40.09 13.84
C ASN A 22 -22.28 40.79 12.65
N ALA A 23 -22.27 40.18 11.47
CA ALA A 23 -22.97 40.71 10.31
C ALA A 23 -24.50 40.83 10.51
N LEU A 24 -25.10 39.87 11.22
CA LEU A 24 -26.53 39.89 11.53
C LEU A 24 -26.91 40.92 12.61
N GLY A 25 -25.96 41.35 13.43
CA GLY A 25 -26.20 42.30 14.53
C GLY A 25 -26.00 43.77 14.15
N VAL A 26 -25.55 44.10 12.95
CA VAL A 26 -25.23 45.47 12.52
C VAL A 26 -26.39 46.09 11.78
N GLU A 27 -26.88 47.26 12.29
CA GLU A 27 -27.98 48.02 11.68
C GLU A 27 -27.53 48.83 10.45
N ALA A 28 -26.25 49.26 10.40
CA ALA A 28 -25.72 50.04 9.27
C ALA A 28 -24.37 49.48 8.77
N VAL A 29 -24.28 49.08 7.51
CA VAL A 29 -23.09 48.52 6.87
C VAL A 29 -22.17 49.68 6.45
N THR A 30 -21.05 49.86 7.17
CA THR A 30 -19.99 50.80 6.77
C THR A 30 -18.95 50.13 5.88
N PRO A 31 -18.21 50.87 5.02
CA PRO A 31 -17.15 50.30 4.18
C PRO A 31 -16.02 49.62 5.00
N GLU A 32 -15.76 50.10 6.19
CA GLU A 32 -14.77 49.54 7.12
C GLU A 32 -15.23 48.21 7.67
N PHE A 33 -16.52 48.10 8.01
CA PHE A 33 -17.16 46.88 8.46
C PHE A 33 -17.12 45.80 7.35
N GLN A 34 -17.47 46.15 6.10
CA GLN A 34 -17.39 45.22 4.97
C GLN A 34 -15.98 44.67 4.76
N ARG A 35 -14.95 45.53 4.90
CA ARG A 35 -13.55 45.07 4.78
C ARG A 35 -13.18 44.06 5.88
N ALA A 36 -13.59 44.31 7.11
CA ALA A 36 -13.35 43.46 8.26
C ALA A 36 -14.04 42.08 8.07
N GLU A 37 -15.29 42.05 7.59
CA GLU A 37 -16.06 40.85 7.32
C GLU A 37 -15.41 40.01 6.19
N VAL A 38 -14.99 40.65 5.10
CA VAL A 38 -14.29 39.96 3.99
C VAL A 38 -12.99 39.34 4.47
N LEU A 39 -12.20 40.04 5.28
CA LEU A 39 -10.95 39.53 5.84
C LEU A 39 -11.21 38.36 6.78
N ALA A 40 -12.21 38.43 7.63
CA ALA A 40 -12.59 37.34 8.55
C ALA A 40 -13.05 36.10 7.78
N GLY A 41 -13.86 36.28 6.73
CA GLY A 41 -14.31 35.19 5.85
C GLY A 41 -13.14 34.54 5.12
N MET A 42 -12.23 35.33 4.55
CA MET A 42 -11.02 34.82 3.90
C MET A 42 -10.13 34.03 4.86
N ALA A 43 -9.92 34.53 6.07
CA ALA A 43 -9.15 33.84 7.11
C ALA A 43 -9.79 32.51 7.50
N ALA A 44 -11.11 32.45 7.66
CA ALA A 44 -11.82 31.22 7.96
C ALA A 44 -11.65 30.17 6.86
N VAL A 45 -11.80 30.57 5.57
CA VAL A 45 -11.57 29.68 4.42
C VAL A 45 -10.14 29.21 4.33
N ALA A 46 -9.17 30.09 4.56
CA ALA A 46 -7.74 29.72 4.57
C ALA A 46 -7.43 28.67 5.67
N LEU A 47 -7.98 28.86 6.87
CA LEU A 47 -7.81 27.88 7.96
C LEU A 47 -8.48 26.54 7.65
N MET A 48 -9.66 26.53 7.00
CA MET A 48 -10.31 25.31 6.53
C MET A 48 -9.44 24.58 5.50
N LEU A 49 -8.87 25.30 4.55
CA LEU A 49 -7.95 24.74 3.55
C LEU A 49 -6.70 24.11 4.21
N VAL A 50 -6.10 24.81 5.17
CA VAL A 50 -4.96 24.31 5.94
C VAL A 50 -5.34 23.01 6.67
N ALA A 51 -6.51 22.95 7.31
CA ALA A 51 -6.98 21.74 7.99
C ALA A 51 -7.16 20.56 7.01
N VAL A 52 -7.70 20.81 5.81
CA VAL A 52 -7.87 19.78 4.76
C VAL A 52 -6.52 19.33 4.22
N LEU A 53 -5.62 20.25 3.91
CA LEU A 53 -4.27 19.93 3.42
C LEU A 53 -3.49 19.15 4.44
N TRP A 54 -3.58 19.51 5.72
CA TRP A 54 -2.92 18.78 6.81
C TRP A 54 -3.40 17.34 6.94
N THR A 55 -4.71 17.09 6.76
CA THR A 55 -5.24 15.73 6.78
C THR A 55 -4.77 14.89 5.58
N ARG A 56 -4.53 15.52 4.43
CA ARG A 56 -3.99 14.85 3.25
C ARG A 56 -2.48 14.65 3.33
N ALA A 57 -1.74 15.61 3.90
CA ALA A 57 -0.29 15.54 4.02
C ALA A 57 0.18 14.61 5.14
N ASN A 58 -0.67 14.32 6.12
CA ASN A 58 -0.37 13.41 7.23
C ASN A 58 -1.44 12.30 7.28
N PRO A 59 -1.43 11.36 6.31
CA PRO A 59 -2.32 10.21 6.36
C PRO A 59 -2.03 9.47 7.67
N GLN A 60 -3.05 9.23 8.48
CA GLN A 60 -2.91 8.35 9.64
C GLN A 60 -2.41 7.02 9.11
N SER A 61 -1.24 6.60 9.55
CA SER A 61 -0.78 5.23 9.33
C SER A 61 -1.89 4.33 9.88
N ALA A 62 -2.47 3.50 9.00
CA ALA A 62 -3.47 2.55 9.41
C ALA A 62 -2.88 1.73 10.57
N GLU A 63 -3.68 1.55 11.61
CA GLU A 63 -3.29 0.79 12.80
C GLU A 63 -2.80 -0.58 12.34
N ARG A 64 -1.54 -0.92 12.69
CA ARG A 64 -0.94 -2.20 12.31
C ARG A 64 -1.64 -3.29 13.06
N GLU A 65 -2.14 -4.30 12.35
CA GLU A 65 -2.65 -5.50 12.98
C GLU A 65 -1.49 -6.34 13.55
N GLU A 66 -1.73 -7.02 14.66
CA GLU A 66 -0.76 -7.94 15.25
C GLU A 66 -0.71 -9.22 14.39
N LEU A 67 0.28 -9.31 13.53
CA LEU A 67 0.53 -10.50 12.71
C LEU A 67 1.56 -11.39 13.41
N LYS A 68 1.26 -12.68 13.47
CA LYS A 68 2.16 -13.70 14.03
C LYS A 68 3.14 -14.15 12.96
N GLY A 69 4.44 -14.07 13.23
CA GLY A 69 5.49 -14.53 12.33
C GLY A 69 6.86 -14.09 12.81
N GLU A 70 7.88 -14.76 12.32
CA GLU A 70 9.27 -14.41 12.58
C GLU A 70 9.82 -13.59 11.42
N GLN A 71 10.61 -12.56 11.72
CA GLN A 71 11.29 -11.78 10.71
C GLN A 71 12.41 -12.60 10.07
N GLY A 72 12.39 -12.72 8.74
CA GLY A 72 13.38 -13.51 8.04
C GLY A 72 13.52 -13.19 6.56
N LEU A 73 14.56 -13.79 5.99
CA LEU A 73 14.80 -13.86 4.55
C LEU A 73 15.17 -15.31 4.21
N VAL A 74 14.36 -15.92 3.37
CA VAL A 74 14.61 -17.27 2.85
C VAL A 74 14.61 -17.19 1.33
N ILE A 75 15.75 -17.51 0.70
CA ILE A 75 15.91 -17.62 -0.75
C ILE A 75 16.24 -19.08 -1.05
N LYS A 76 15.51 -19.68 -2.01
CA LYS A 76 15.78 -21.04 -2.46
C LYS A 76 17.16 -21.09 -3.13
N PRO A 77 18.02 -22.06 -2.80
CA PRO A 77 19.31 -22.25 -3.49
C PRO A 77 19.09 -22.64 -4.98
N GLY A 78 20.10 -22.39 -5.82
CA GLY A 78 20.08 -22.75 -7.25
C GLY A 78 19.91 -21.56 -8.19
N PHE A 79 19.85 -20.34 -7.69
CA PHE A 79 19.87 -19.12 -8.49
C PHE A 79 21.29 -18.56 -8.61
N ASN A 80 21.59 -17.91 -9.75
CA ASN A 80 22.86 -17.20 -9.92
C ASN A 80 22.94 -15.97 -9.03
N VAL A 81 24.14 -15.38 -8.88
CA VAL A 81 24.38 -14.23 -7.98
C VAL A 81 23.50 -13.04 -8.32
N LEU A 82 23.34 -12.72 -9.62
CA LEU A 82 22.53 -11.59 -10.06
C LEU A 82 21.04 -11.77 -9.72
N GLN A 83 20.53 -12.99 -9.84
CA GLN A 83 19.15 -13.31 -9.49
C GLN A 83 18.93 -13.26 -7.97
N GLN A 84 19.89 -13.75 -7.20
CA GLN A 84 19.84 -13.66 -5.73
C GLN A 84 19.88 -12.19 -5.27
N GLU A 85 20.73 -11.37 -5.88
CA GLU A 85 20.78 -9.93 -5.62
C GLU A 85 19.46 -9.23 -6.00
N GLU A 86 18.88 -9.55 -7.16
CA GLU A 86 17.60 -9.00 -7.59
C GLU A 86 16.47 -9.37 -6.62
N LEU A 87 16.38 -10.65 -6.23
CA LEU A 87 15.42 -11.13 -5.25
C LEU A 87 15.59 -10.45 -3.89
N ALA A 88 16.84 -10.36 -3.40
CA ALA A 88 17.15 -9.75 -2.12
C ALA A 88 16.89 -8.24 -2.12
N TRP A 89 17.35 -7.53 -3.15
CA TRP A 89 17.20 -6.07 -3.25
C TRP A 89 15.72 -5.68 -3.42
N GLY A 90 15.03 -6.25 -4.42
CA GLY A 90 13.65 -5.87 -4.72
C GLY A 90 12.68 -6.18 -3.59
N SER A 91 12.82 -7.34 -2.94
CA SER A 91 12.02 -7.66 -1.76
C SER A 91 12.32 -6.74 -0.57
N HIS A 92 13.59 -6.30 -0.42
CA HIS A 92 13.95 -5.31 0.60
C HIS A 92 13.30 -3.96 0.34
N MET A 93 13.35 -3.49 -0.89
CA MET A 93 12.75 -2.22 -1.29
C MET A 93 11.23 -2.22 -1.08
N LEU A 94 10.55 -3.30 -1.43
CA LEU A 94 9.11 -3.42 -1.18
C LEU A 94 8.77 -3.35 0.31
N LEU A 95 9.50 -4.06 1.18
CA LEU A 95 9.24 -4.03 2.62
C LEU A 95 9.58 -2.69 3.29
N THR A 96 10.53 -1.93 2.75
CA THR A 96 10.95 -0.65 3.33
C THR A 96 10.18 0.54 2.77
N ALA A 97 9.79 0.49 1.49
CA ALA A 97 9.12 1.59 0.81
C ALA A 97 7.59 1.49 0.83
N THR A 98 7.03 0.33 1.18
CA THR A 98 5.58 0.10 1.23
C THR A 98 5.15 -0.40 2.61
N PRO A 99 3.86 -0.33 2.96
CA PRO A 99 3.33 -0.88 4.21
C PRO A 99 3.19 -2.41 4.18
N ALA A 100 4.13 -3.10 3.55
CA ALA A 100 4.17 -4.55 3.48
C ALA A 100 4.71 -5.19 4.77
N ALA A 101 4.11 -6.28 5.18
CA ALA A 101 4.54 -7.14 6.28
C ALA A 101 5.36 -8.33 5.77
N THR A 102 5.02 -8.85 4.61
CA THR A 102 5.63 -10.04 4.00
C THR A 102 5.63 -9.98 2.49
N VAL A 103 6.65 -10.58 1.90
CA VAL A 103 6.78 -10.79 0.45
C VAL A 103 7.05 -12.27 0.20
N LEU A 104 6.29 -12.88 -0.70
CA LEU A 104 6.50 -14.24 -1.18
C LEU A 104 6.62 -14.22 -2.70
N VAL A 105 7.59 -14.93 -3.25
CA VAL A 105 7.73 -15.16 -4.70
C VAL A 105 7.59 -16.64 -4.98
N PHE A 106 6.60 -16.98 -5.79
CA PHE A 106 6.37 -18.32 -6.32
C PHE A 106 6.71 -18.35 -7.81
N TRP A 107 7.56 -19.29 -8.21
CA TRP A 107 8.01 -19.43 -9.59
C TRP A 107 8.20 -20.91 -9.96
N ARG A 108 7.65 -21.33 -11.11
CA ARG A 108 7.77 -22.70 -11.64
C ARG A 108 7.57 -23.77 -10.57
N HIS A 109 6.40 -23.75 -9.92
CA HIS A 109 5.96 -24.69 -8.89
C HIS A 109 6.71 -24.63 -7.56
N HIS A 110 7.58 -23.64 -7.34
CA HIS A 110 8.35 -23.49 -6.11
C HIS A 110 8.23 -22.09 -5.50
N VAL A 111 8.21 -22.05 -4.19
CA VAL A 111 8.49 -20.80 -3.47
C VAL A 111 10.00 -20.55 -3.54
N ILE A 112 10.39 -19.46 -4.19
CA ILE A 112 11.80 -19.11 -4.39
C ILE A 112 12.29 -18.05 -3.43
N LEU A 113 11.36 -17.24 -2.86
CA LEU A 113 11.68 -16.24 -1.85
C LEU A 113 10.53 -16.08 -0.86
N ARG A 114 10.92 -15.93 0.42
CA ARG A 114 10.08 -15.38 1.48
C ARG A 114 10.87 -14.33 2.24
N ARG A 115 10.27 -13.18 2.49
CA ARG A 115 10.92 -12.09 3.25
C ARG A 115 9.91 -11.29 4.06
N GLY A 116 10.37 -10.74 5.19
CA GLY A 116 9.54 -10.04 6.16
C GLY A 116 9.06 -10.99 7.24
N LEU A 117 7.81 -10.95 7.60
CA LEU A 117 7.21 -11.99 8.44
C LEU A 117 7.06 -13.26 7.60
N VAL A 118 7.79 -14.30 7.97
CA VAL A 118 7.83 -15.55 7.22
C VAL A 118 7.03 -16.65 7.92
N SER A 119 6.33 -17.45 7.13
CA SER A 119 5.70 -18.71 7.56
C SER A 119 6.46 -19.88 6.95
N THR A 120 6.49 -21.00 7.63
CA THR A 120 7.07 -22.27 7.12
C THR A 120 6.06 -23.09 6.33
N THR A 121 4.78 -22.71 6.32
CA THR A 121 3.71 -23.44 5.65
C THR A 121 3.93 -23.45 4.14
N PRO A 122 3.84 -24.61 3.46
CA PRO A 122 3.94 -24.68 2.01
C PRO A 122 2.87 -23.81 1.33
N PHE A 123 3.29 -22.98 0.38
CA PHE A 123 2.38 -22.16 -0.43
C PHE A 123 2.08 -22.87 -1.75
N THR A 124 0.81 -22.94 -2.10
CA THR A 124 0.33 -23.37 -3.40
C THR A 124 -0.64 -22.32 -3.94
N PRO A 125 -0.46 -21.84 -5.18
CA PRO A 125 -1.40 -20.89 -5.78
C PRO A 125 -2.82 -21.41 -5.76
N GLY A 126 -3.73 -20.65 -5.18
CA GLY A 126 -5.16 -20.92 -5.20
C GLY A 126 -5.86 -20.19 -6.36
N ALA A 127 -7.16 -20.01 -6.24
CA ALA A 127 -7.99 -19.46 -7.32
C ALA A 127 -7.64 -18.00 -7.67
N ILE A 128 -7.23 -17.20 -6.69
CA ILE A 128 -6.90 -15.77 -6.90
C ILE A 128 -5.55 -15.65 -7.59
N SER A 129 -4.53 -16.37 -7.11
CA SER A 129 -3.19 -16.38 -7.71
C SER A 129 -3.23 -16.95 -9.12
N THR A 130 -3.97 -18.05 -9.35
CA THR A 130 -4.15 -18.65 -10.69
C THR A 130 -4.82 -17.65 -11.64
N ARG A 131 -5.89 -16.99 -11.21
CA ARG A 131 -6.55 -15.96 -12.02
C ARG A 131 -5.63 -14.79 -12.37
N SER A 132 -4.76 -14.37 -11.43
CA SER A 132 -3.75 -13.33 -11.68
C SER A 132 -2.78 -13.77 -12.78
N MET A 133 -2.26 -14.99 -12.70
CA MET A 133 -1.34 -15.56 -13.70
C MET A 133 -2.00 -15.70 -15.07
N GLU A 134 -3.22 -16.26 -15.16
CA GLU A 134 -3.96 -16.45 -16.39
C GLU A 134 -4.30 -15.13 -17.10
N ARG A 135 -4.70 -14.12 -16.34
CA ARG A 135 -5.09 -12.81 -16.90
C ARG A 135 -3.92 -11.88 -17.12
N GLY A 136 -2.75 -12.18 -16.54
CA GLY A 136 -1.60 -11.28 -16.54
C GLY A 136 -1.87 -9.95 -15.84
N GLN A 137 -2.76 -9.94 -14.84
CA GLN A 137 -3.19 -8.72 -14.15
C GLN A 137 -2.94 -8.81 -12.65
N THR A 138 -2.48 -7.70 -12.08
CA THR A 138 -2.37 -7.54 -10.63
C THR A 138 -3.76 -7.54 -9.98
N ILE A 139 -3.92 -8.33 -8.92
CA ILE A 139 -5.15 -8.38 -8.11
C ILE A 139 -4.84 -7.83 -6.73
N SER A 140 -5.58 -6.80 -6.33
CA SER A 140 -5.45 -6.16 -5.02
C SER A 140 -6.65 -6.47 -4.14
N LEU A 141 -6.41 -7.17 -3.04
CA LEU A 141 -7.38 -7.47 -1.99
C LEU A 141 -7.19 -6.45 -0.87
N VAL A 142 -7.89 -5.34 -0.98
CA VAL A 142 -7.77 -4.22 -0.03
C VAL A 142 -8.21 -4.56 1.39
N ASN A 143 -9.07 -5.56 1.55
CA ASN A 143 -9.48 -6.14 2.82
C ASN A 143 -9.83 -7.61 2.59
N THR A 144 -8.95 -8.50 3.00
CA THR A 144 -9.08 -9.95 2.78
C THR A 144 -10.30 -10.54 3.44
N ALA A 145 -10.79 -9.97 4.56
CA ALA A 145 -11.99 -10.43 5.26
C ALA A 145 -13.25 -10.41 4.36
N LEU A 146 -13.27 -9.59 3.32
CA LEU A 146 -14.39 -9.48 2.38
C LEU A 146 -14.34 -10.50 1.23
N PHE A 147 -13.25 -11.26 1.11
CA PHE A 147 -13.04 -12.18 -0.02
C PHE A 147 -13.10 -13.65 0.43
N PRO A 148 -14.00 -14.46 -0.15
CA PRO A 148 -14.18 -15.87 0.22
C PRO A 148 -12.91 -16.72 0.01
N GLY A 149 -12.06 -16.37 -0.98
CA GLY A 149 -10.83 -17.07 -1.31
C GLY A 149 -9.60 -16.70 -0.46
N ARG A 150 -9.76 -15.91 0.61
CA ARG A 150 -8.64 -15.40 1.42
C ARG A 150 -7.77 -16.50 2.05
N ALA A 151 -8.36 -17.67 2.33
CA ALA A 151 -7.65 -18.80 2.96
C ALA A 151 -6.43 -19.28 2.14
N GLU A 152 -6.38 -18.98 0.85
CA GLU A 152 -5.20 -19.19 0.00
C GLU A 152 -3.94 -18.52 0.57
N PHE A 153 -4.09 -17.36 1.21
CA PHE A 153 -2.98 -16.55 1.72
C PHE A 153 -2.59 -16.88 3.16
N ASP A 154 -3.34 -17.72 3.87
CA ASP A 154 -2.95 -18.16 5.23
C ASP A 154 -1.64 -18.97 5.22
N SER A 155 -1.30 -19.58 4.08
CA SER A 155 0.00 -20.23 3.87
C SER A 155 1.16 -19.26 3.62
N VAL A 156 0.87 -18.01 3.24
CA VAL A 156 1.87 -16.92 3.17
C VAL A 156 2.12 -16.37 4.55
N LEU A 157 1.07 -15.95 5.22
CA LEU A 157 1.02 -15.55 6.62
C LEU A 157 -0.44 -15.55 7.08
N GLU A 158 -0.72 -16.15 8.23
CA GLU A 158 -2.06 -16.24 8.79
C GLU A 158 -2.62 -14.85 9.13
N GLY A 159 -3.87 -14.60 8.73
CA GLY A 159 -4.59 -13.40 9.12
C GLY A 159 -4.16 -12.12 8.39
N LEU A 160 -3.52 -12.20 7.20
CA LEU A 160 -3.17 -11.02 6.42
C LEU A 160 -4.39 -10.14 6.13
N PRO A 161 -4.39 -8.85 6.53
CA PRO A 161 -5.55 -7.96 6.36
C PRO A 161 -5.68 -7.40 4.94
N ALA A 162 -4.58 -7.28 4.20
CA ALA A 162 -4.54 -6.87 2.80
C ALA A 162 -3.50 -7.66 2.03
N VAL A 163 -3.79 -7.97 0.76
CA VAL A 163 -2.87 -8.72 -0.11
C VAL A 163 -2.89 -8.14 -1.50
N VAL A 164 -1.72 -7.99 -2.11
CA VAL A 164 -1.56 -7.70 -3.53
C VAL A 164 -0.86 -8.88 -4.20
N VAL A 165 -1.46 -9.37 -5.27
CA VAL A 165 -0.97 -10.51 -6.05
C VAL A 165 -0.59 -10.01 -7.43
N CYS A 166 0.70 -10.07 -7.78
CA CYS A 166 1.22 -9.62 -9.06
C CYS A 166 1.80 -10.80 -9.85
N PRO A 167 1.39 -11.02 -11.12
CA PRO A 167 1.85 -12.16 -11.90
C PRO A 167 3.28 -11.95 -12.39
N LEU A 168 4.05 -13.05 -12.41
CA LEU A 168 5.34 -13.18 -13.10
C LEU A 168 5.14 -13.89 -14.45
N GLY A 169 4.20 -13.42 -15.25
CA GLY A 169 3.70 -14.16 -16.42
C GLY A 169 2.83 -15.35 -16.03
N GLY A 170 2.79 -16.38 -16.87
CA GLY A 170 2.04 -17.62 -16.59
C GLY A 170 2.72 -18.58 -15.59
N ASP A 171 4.00 -18.36 -15.31
CA ASP A 171 4.84 -19.30 -14.58
C ASP A 171 4.96 -19.02 -13.08
N GLY A 172 4.47 -17.88 -12.62
CA GLY A 172 4.65 -17.51 -11.23
C GLY A 172 3.89 -16.26 -10.77
N VAL A 173 4.02 -15.98 -9.50
CA VAL A 173 3.32 -14.88 -8.83
C VAL A 173 4.13 -14.34 -7.67
N VAL A 174 4.06 -13.01 -7.47
CA VAL A 174 4.51 -12.34 -6.26
C VAL A 174 3.31 -12.00 -5.41
N VAL A 175 3.37 -12.39 -4.15
CA VAL A 175 2.34 -12.08 -3.15
C VAL A 175 2.94 -11.09 -2.14
N LEU A 176 2.30 -9.94 -1.99
CA LEU A 176 2.66 -8.90 -1.04
C LEU A 176 1.57 -8.80 0.02
N GLY A 177 1.87 -9.13 1.26
CA GLY A 177 0.95 -9.02 2.39
C GLY A 177 1.17 -7.74 3.19
N GLY A 178 0.10 -7.04 3.56
CA GLY A 178 0.15 -5.75 4.25
C GLY A 178 -0.14 -5.85 5.74
N TRP A 179 0.31 -4.81 6.50
CA TRP A 179 0.10 -4.71 7.95
C TRP A 179 -1.34 -4.36 8.36
N SER A 180 -2.15 -3.82 7.45
CA SER A 180 -3.51 -3.40 7.77
C SER A 180 -4.38 -3.39 6.52
N ALA A 181 -5.70 -3.43 6.70
CA ALA A 181 -6.63 -3.31 5.59
C ALA A 181 -6.45 -1.96 4.86
N ARG A 182 -6.55 -1.98 3.53
CA ARG A 182 -6.41 -0.80 2.65
C ARG A 182 -5.07 -0.07 2.77
N CYS A 183 -4.01 -0.74 3.21
CA CYS A 183 -2.71 -0.11 3.41
C CYS A 183 -1.98 0.21 2.09
N PHE A 184 -2.20 -0.56 1.04
CA PHE A 184 -1.51 -0.36 -0.24
C PHE A 184 -2.15 0.76 -1.07
N SER A 185 -1.30 1.64 -1.58
CA SER A 185 -1.66 2.67 -2.55
C SER A 185 -1.46 2.17 -3.99
N ARG A 186 -2.01 2.90 -4.97
CA ARG A 186 -1.73 2.63 -6.39
C ARG A 186 -0.25 2.79 -6.75
N SER A 187 0.49 3.60 -6.01
CA SER A 187 1.93 3.74 -6.18
C SER A 187 2.65 2.46 -5.79
N ASP A 188 2.25 1.84 -4.66
CA ASP A 188 2.83 0.58 -4.18
C ASP A 188 2.56 -0.57 -5.17
N GLU A 189 1.34 -0.63 -5.72
CA GLU A 189 0.99 -1.60 -6.76
C GLU A 189 1.87 -1.45 -8.01
N ARG A 190 2.10 -0.22 -8.48
CA ARG A 190 2.98 0.06 -9.63
C ARG A 190 4.44 -0.27 -9.35
N TRP A 191 4.93 -0.02 -8.14
CA TRP A 191 6.27 -0.44 -7.72
C TRP A 191 6.41 -1.96 -7.77
N LEU A 192 5.41 -2.68 -7.25
CA LEU A 192 5.36 -4.13 -7.33
C LEU A 192 5.34 -4.62 -8.77
N GLU A 193 4.48 -4.05 -9.63
CA GLU A 193 4.40 -4.40 -11.06
C GLU A 193 5.73 -4.18 -11.79
N GLY A 194 6.38 -3.03 -11.56
CA GLY A 194 7.69 -2.74 -12.15
C GLY A 194 8.76 -3.73 -11.72
N TRP A 195 8.77 -4.10 -10.44
CA TRP A 195 9.70 -5.13 -9.96
C TRP A 195 9.37 -6.51 -10.53
N CYS A 196 8.09 -6.89 -10.61
CA CYS A 196 7.65 -8.16 -11.19
C CYS A 196 8.09 -8.30 -12.65
N GLN A 197 7.98 -7.23 -13.46
CA GLN A 197 8.44 -7.24 -14.85
C GLN A 197 9.95 -7.46 -14.94
N ARG A 198 10.74 -6.75 -14.14
CA ARG A 198 12.19 -6.90 -14.07
C ARG A 198 12.59 -8.29 -13.58
N LEU A 199 11.99 -8.78 -12.50
CA LEU A 199 12.26 -10.10 -11.94
C LEU A 199 11.94 -11.21 -12.92
N ARG A 200 10.81 -11.11 -13.65
CA ARG A 200 10.45 -12.05 -14.71
C ARG A 200 11.55 -12.14 -15.77
N THR A 201 12.07 -11.01 -16.23
CA THR A 201 13.14 -10.96 -17.23
C THR A 201 14.41 -11.63 -16.69
N SER A 202 14.79 -11.36 -15.45
CA SER A 202 15.93 -11.96 -14.79
C SER A 202 15.80 -13.48 -14.61
N LEU A 203 14.61 -13.97 -14.22
CA LEU A 203 14.35 -15.40 -14.04
C LEU A 203 14.21 -16.17 -15.37
N ALA A 204 13.79 -15.50 -16.44
CA ALA A 204 13.64 -16.11 -17.76
C ALA A 204 14.98 -16.26 -18.51
N SER A 205 15.98 -15.42 -18.20
CA SER A 205 17.28 -15.42 -18.89
C SER A 205 18.09 -16.72 -18.70
N ASP A 206 17.88 -17.48 -17.63
CA ASP A 206 18.54 -18.78 -17.42
C ASP A 206 17.97 -19.92 -18.29
N GLY A 207 16.75 -19.77 -18.81
CA GLY A 207 16.15 -20.75 -19.70
C GLY A 207 16.81 -20.80 -21.10
N ALA A 208 17.45 -19.71 -21.51
CA ALA A 208 18.10 -19.59 -22.81
C ALA A 208 19.55 -20.15 -22.83
N CYS A 209 20.21 -20.16 -21.66
CA CYS A 209 21.61 -20.56 -21.56
C CYS A 209 21.82 -22.10 -21.50
N HIS A 210 20.76 -22.88 -21.21
CA HIS A 210 20.83 -24.36 -21.14
C HIS A 210 20.38 -25.08 -22.41
N SER A 211 19.76 -24.36 -23.38
CA SER A 211 19.32 -24.95 -24.63
C SER A 211 20.39 -24.95 -25.73
N ASP A 212 21.49 -24.22 -25.57
CA ASP A 212 22.56 -24.10 -26.57
C ASP A 212 23.77 -25.03 -26.31
N LEU A 213 23.68 -25.91 -25.29
CA LEU A 213 24.74 -26.87 -24.92
C LEU A 213 24.24 -28.34 -24.89
N ALA A 214 23.16 -28.64 -25.58
CA ALA A 214 22.70 -30.05 -25.76
C ALA A 214 22.78 -30.49 -27.23
#